data_c08a3a8cb7dd0da60a4b34849c5ba215
#
_entry.id   c08a3a8cb7dd0da60a4b34849c5ba215
#
_cell.length_a   1.000
_cell.length_b   1.000
_cell.length_c   1.000
_cell.angle_alpha   90.00
_cell.angle_beta   90.00
_cell.angle_gamma   90.00
#
_symmetry.space_group_name_H-M   'P 1'
#
loop_
_entity.id
_entity.type
_entity.pdbx_description
1 polymer ?
#
loop_
_entity_poly.entity_id
_entity_poly.type
_entity_poly.pdbx_seq_one_letter_code
_entity_poly.pdbx_strand_id
1 'polypeptide(L)'
;MSKHFVITFQRQRGLSLVELMIGLTLGLILLLGIIQVFISSKQTFATNDAMAKLQENGRFALEFITQSARQAGYTSPGSTLSRPFPVERTVCGVGNTGNNPCAVNGSGSAADVVGFTFEPPVIDGAKRDCAGAVVPDNNLVVNAFYIIPADANNPTAALGCKSFNRTTNAALSAGQRLIDGIDSLQVLYGIDTGGNSQSVNQYVSADRVSNWGRVVSVRIAVLANSVDVLNPAPVQRNYYLLDAAPFSSNDGRARQVFTTTVQFKNL
;
A
#
# COMPACT_ATOMS: atom_id res chain seq x y z
N MET A 1 -13.19 -69.96 -56.67
CA MET A 1 -11.86 -69.48 -56.23
C MET A 1 -12.00 -69.02 -54.78
N SER A 2 -11.66 -69.86 -53.82
CA SER A 2 -11.71 -69.50 -52.38
C SER A 2 -10.34 -69.04 -51.93
N LYS A 3 -10.25 -67.74 -51.48
CA LYS A 3 -9.01 -67.20 -50.92
C LYS A 3 -9.01 -67.49 -49.39
N HIS A 4 -8.14 -68.41 -49.00
CA HIS A 4 -7.85 -68.66 -47.59
C HIS A 4 -7.02 -67.47 -47.05
N PHE A 5 -7.57 -66.79 -46.09
CA PHE A 5 -6.89 -65.73 -45.34
C PHE A 5 -6.10 -66.38 -44.19
N VAL A 6 -4.82 -66.50 -44.29
CA VAL A 6 -3.95 -67.09 -43.26
C VAL A 6 -3.65 -65.94 -42.24
N ILE A 7 -4.26 -66.06 -41.05
CA ILE A 7 -3.93 -65.15 -39.91
C ILE A 7 -2.64 -65.68 -39.26
N THR A 8 -1.53 -65.03 -39.47
CA THR A 8 -0.28 -65.34 -38.78
C THR A 8 -0.37 -64.76 -37.35
N PHE A 9 -0.49 -65.57 -36.35
CA PHE A 9 -0.34 -65.21 -34.94
C PHE A 9 1.13 -64.96 -34.67
N GLN A 10 1.47 -63.69 -34.48
CA GLN A 10 2.81 -63.31 -33.95
C GLN A 10 2.88 -63.79 -32.49
N ARG A 11 3.86 -64.63 -32.17
CA ARG A 11 4.18 -65.01 -30.78
C ARG A 11 4.56 -63.81 -29.99
N GLN A 12 3.73 -63.46 -28.98
CA GLN A 12 4.09 -62.47 -27.97
C GLN A 12 5.32 -62.96 -27.19
N ARG A 13 6.41 -62.22 -27.29
CA ARG A 13 7.60 -62.41 -26.44
C ARG A 13 7.31 -61.76 -25.11
N GLY A 14 7.34 -62.49 -24.02
CA GLY A 14 7.23 -61.94 -22.67
C GLY A 14 8.40 -60.99 -22.36
N LEU A 15 8.11 -59.91 -21.68
CA LEU A 15 9.12 -58.95 -21.18
C LEU A 15 10.08 -59.62 -20.20
N SER A 16 11.37 -59.41 -20.35
CA SER A 16 12.39 -59.83 -19.38
C SER A 16 12.22 -59.04 -18.09
N LEU A 17 12.46 -59.66 -16.93
CA LEU A 17 12.44 -59.00 -15.63
C LEU A 17 13.40 -57.80 -15.59
N VAL A 18 14.55 -57.89 -16.24
CA VAL A 18 15.55 -56.81 -16.36
C VAL A 18 14.99 -55.63 -17.17
N GLU A 19 14.30 -55.89 -18.28
CA GLU A 19 13.69 -54.86 -19.12
C GLU A 19 12.59 -54.10 -18.37
N LEU A 20 11.81 -54.82 -17.56
CA LEU A 20 10.79 -54.18 -16.68
C LEU A 20 11.47 -53.30 -15.60
N MET A 21 12.56 -53.77 -14.99
CA MET A 21 13.30 -52.96 -13.98
C MET A 21 13.91 -51.68 -14.59
N ILE A 22 14.51 -51.80 -15.80
CA ILE A 22 15.07 -50.63 -16.51
C ILE A 22 13.94 -49.69 -16.90
N GLY A 23 12.83 -50.15 -17.43
CA GLY A 23 11.68 -49.35 -17.80
C GLY A 23 11.10 -48.58 -16.60
N LEU A 24 10.99 -49.27 -15.44
CA LEU A 24 10.47 -48.68 -14.20
C LEU A 24 11.43 -47.61 -13.63
N THR A 25 12.74 -47.85 -13.63
CA THR A 25 13.72 -46.87 -13.16
C THR A 25 13.77 -45.64 -14.05
N LEU A 26 13.77 -45.76 -15.37
CA LEU A 26 13.72 -44.65 -16.31
C LEU A 26 12.41 -43.87 -16.18
N GLY A 27 11.26 -44.56 -16.01
CA GLY A 27 9.96 -43.94 -15.76
C GLY A 27 9.95 -43.11 -14.48
N LEU A 28 10.54 -43.61 -13.38
CA LEU A 28 10.66 -42.86 -12.11
C LEU A 28 11.53 -41.62 -12.27
N ILE A 29 12.66 -41.72 -12.96
CA ILE A 29 13.54 -40.56 -13.20
C ILE A 29 12.80 -39.47 -14.00
N LEU A 30 12.09 -39.83 -15.05
CA LEU A 30 11.26 -38.90 -15.82
C LEU A 30 10.16 -38.27 -14.98
N LEU A 31 9.48 -39.06 -14.16
CA LEU A 31 8.41 -38.58 -13.28
C LEU A 31 8.94 -37.56 -12.25
N LEU A 32 10.13 -37.82 -11.65
CA LEU A 32 10.79 -36.88 -10.75
C LEU A 32 11.12 -35.56 -11.44
N GLY A 33 11.60 -35.60 -12.68
CA GLY A 33 11.88 -34.41 -13.49
C GLY A 33 10.62 -33.58 -13.74
N ILE A 34 9.51 -34.22 -14.11
CA ILE A 34 8.21 -33.54 -14.34
C ILE A 34 7.69 -32.89 -13.05
N ILE A 35 7.76 -33.61 -11.91
CA ILE A 35 7.33 -33.06 -10.61
C ILE A 35 8.14 -31.84 -10.24
N GLN A 36 9.45 -31.85 -10.45
CA GLN A 36 10.33 -30.71 -10.14
C GLN A 36 10.00 -29.48 -10.98
N VAL A 37 9.76 -29.66 -12.28
CA VAL A 37 9.31 -28.56 -13.17
C VAL A 37 7.97 -28.01 -12.72
N PHE A 38 7.04 -28.87 -12.34
CA PHE A 38 5.70 -28.45 -11.87
C PHE A 38 5.78 -27.62 -10.56
N ILE A 39 6.59 -28.09 -9.59
CA ILE A 39 6.79 -27.35 -8.33
C ILE A 39 7.44 -25.99 -8.60
N SER A 40 8.49 -25.94 -9.42
CA SER A 40 9.18 -24.69 -9.81
C SER A 40 8.23 -23.72 -10.52
N SER A 41 7.38 -24.23 -11.42
CA SER A 41 6.37 -23.43 -12.12
C SER A 41 5.34 -22.83 -11.15
N LYS A 42 4.85 -23.61 -10.19
CA LYS A 42 3.94 -23.11 -9.14
C LYS A 42 4.58 -22.04 -8.27
N GLN A 43 5.84 -22.24 -7.85
CA GLN A 43 6.57 -21.24 -7.05
C GLN A 43 6.76 -19.92 -7.82
N THR A 44 7.12 -20.02 -9.10
CA THR A 44 7.28 -18.84 -9.97
C THR A 44 5.95 -18.10 -10.13
N PHE A 45 4.86 -18.81 -10.34
CA PHE A 45 3.53 -18.21 -10.45
C PHE A 45 3.13 -17.51 -9.15
N ALA A 46 3.29 -18.15 -7.99
CA ALA A 46 2.97 -17.56 -6.69
C ALA A 46 3.82 -16.31 -6.40
N THR A 47 5.11 -16.35 -6.75
CA THR A 47 5.99 -15.18 -6.60
C THR A 47 5.55 -14.02 -7.49
N ASN A 48 5.23 -14.28 -8.76
CA ASN A 48 4.78 -13.26 -9.69
C ASN A 48 3.45 -12.62 -9.25
N ASP A 49 2.49 -13.42 -8.79
CA ASP A 49 1.21 -12.95 -8.26
C ASP A 49 1.42 -12.05 -7.02
N ALA A 50 2.25 -12.49 -6.07
CA ALA A 50 2.57 -11.73 -4.87
C ALA A 50 3.27 -10.40 -5.19
N MET A 51 4.17 -10.39 -6.18
CA MET A 51 4.84 -9.15 -6.64
C MET A 51 3.89 -8.22 -7.37
N ALA A 52 2.94 -8.74 -8.15
CA ALA A 52 1.90 -7.94 -8.80
C ALA A 52 1.00 -7.27 -7.76
N LYS A 53 0.51 -8.00 -6.75
CA LYS A 53 -0.26 -7.47 -5.62
C LYS A 53 0.50 -6.39 -4.86
N LEU A 54 1.80 -6.62 -4.58
CA LEU A 54 2.66 -5.64 -3.92
C LEU A 54 2.72 -4.32 -4.70
N GLN A 55 2.93 -4.38 -6.02
CA GLN A 55 3.00 -3.19 -6.87
C GLN A 55 1.65 -2.48 -6.96
N GLU A 56 0.57 -3.22 -7.07
CA GLU A 56 -0.79 -2.69 -7.10
C GLU A 56 -1.16 -2.00 -5.79
N ASN A 57 -0.94 -2.67 -4.64
CA ASN A 57 -1.22 -2.13 -3.32
C ASN A 57 -0.41 -0.85 -3.02
N GLY A 58 0.90 -0.85 -3.34
CA GLY A 58 1.74 0.33 -3.16
C GLY A 58 1.29 1.52 -4.00
N ARG A 59 0.88 1.28 -5.25
CA ARG A 59 0.36 2.32 -6.14
C ARG A 59 -0.99 2.85 -5.68
N PHE A 60 -1.91 1.98 -5.28
CA PHE A 60 -3.21 2.39 -4.77
C PHE A 60 -3.09 3.16 -3.45
N ALA A 61 -2.22 2.71 -2.54
CA ALA A 61 -1.97 3.44 -1.30
C ALA A 61 -1.53 4.88 -1.56
N LEU A 62 -0.57 5.08 -2.47
CA LEU A 62 -0.16 6.43 -2.88
C LEU A 62 -1.29 7.21 -3.56
N GLU A 63 -2.12 6.58 -4.40
CA GLU A 63 -3.21 7.26 -5.09
C GLU A 63 -4.26 7.78 -4.11
N PHE A 64 -4.68 6.97 -3.13
CA PHE A 64 -5.64 7.41 -2.10
C PHE A 64 -5.14 8.64 -1.33
N ILE A 65 -3.87 8.61 -0.88
CA ILE A 65 -3.28 9.74 -0.16
C ILE A 65 -3.12 10.95 -1.07
N THR A 66 -2.63 10.73 -2.30
CA THR A 66 -2.38 11.78 -3.29
C THR A 66 -3.66 12.49 -3.72
N GLN A 67 -4.77 11.75 -3.88
CA GLN A 67 -6.06 12.33 -4.21
C GLN A 67 -6.50 13.33 -3.13
N SER A 68 -6.43 12.96 -1.87
CA SER A 68 -6.74 13.86 -0.75
C SER A 68 -5.76 15.04 -0.68
N ALA A 69 -4.47 14.80 -0.92
CA ALA A 69 -3.46 15.84 -0.94
C ALA A 69 -3.67 16.87 -2.07
N ARG A 70 -4.09 16.44 -3.27
CA ARG A 70 -4.40 17.35 -4.39
C ARG A 70 -5.63 18.21 -4.15
N GLN A 71 -6.59 17.71 -3.37
CA GLN A 71 -7.80 18.44 -2.98
C GLN A 71 -7.57 19.33 -1.76
N ALA A 72 -6.48 19.12 -1.03
CA ALA A 72 -6.17 19.87 0.19
C ALA A 72 -6.24 21.39 -0.05
N GLY A 73 -6.91 22.11 0.85
CA GLY A 73 -7.17 23.55 0.74
C GLY A 73 -8.35 23.94 -0.15
N TYR A 74 -8.93 22.99 -0.91
CA TYR A 74 -10.08 23.32 -1.75
C TYR A 74 -11.34 23.63 -0.93
N THR A 75 -12.05 24.70 -1.34
CA THR A 75 -13.37 25.07 -0.85
C THR A 75 -14.21 25.65 -1.98
N SER A 76 -15.54 25.52 -1.87
CA SER A 76 -16.47 26.17 -2.77
C SER A 76 -16.38 27.70 -2.69
N PRO A 77 -16.69 28.44 -3.76
CA PRO A 77 -16.73 29.89 -3.77
C PRO A 77 -17.60 30.47 -2.64
N GLY A 78 -17.04 31.40 -1.87
CA GLY A 78 -17.72 32.02 -0.72
C GLY A 78 -17.42 31.39 0.64
N SER A 79 -16.71 30.28 0.67
CA SER A 79 -16.17 29.67 1.89
C SER A 79 -14.72 30.10 2.13
N THR A 80 -14.31 30.25 3.38
CA THR A 80 -12.95 30.67 3.75
C THR A 80 -12.20 29.52 4.38
N LEU A 81 -11.44 28.77 3.59
CA LEU A 81 -10.40 27.88 4.10
C LEU A 81 -9.06 28.39 3.59
N SER A 82 -8.21 28.79 4.47
CA SER A 82 -6.92 29.39 4.10
C SER A 82 -5.74 28.40 4.15
N ARG A 83 -5.96 27.11 4.45
CA ARG A 83 -4.84 26.18 4.67
C ARG A 83 -5.21 24.72 4.39
N PRO A 84 -4.32 23.97 3.69
CA PRO A 84 -4.50 22.55 3.39
C PRO A 84 -4.37 21.62 4.61
N PHE A 85 -3.83 22.14 5.73
CA PHE A 85 -3.65 21.38 6.97
C PHE A 85 -4.52 21.95 8.08
N PRO A 86 -5.15 21.08 8.90
CA PRO A 86 -5.88 21.53 10.08
C PRO A 86 -4.87 22.07 11.12
N VAL A 87 -5.06 23.31 11.54
CA VAL A 87 -4.16 23.98 12.53
C VAL A 87 -4.56 23.65 13.97
N GLU A 88 -5.75 23.11 14.21
CA GLU A 88 -6.30 22.91 15.53
C GLU A 88 -6.01 21.52 16.09
N ARG A 89 -5.57 21.51 17.36
CA ARG A 89 -5.02 20.33 18.07
C ARG A 89 -5.99 19.16 18.28
N THR A 90 -7.29 19.33 18.04
CA THR A 90 -8.32 18.38 18.49
C THR A 90 -8.89 17.49 17.39
N VAL A 91 -8.55 17.75 16.14
CA VAL A 91 -9.31 17.18 15.01
C VAL A 91 -9.02 15.71 14.75
N CYS A 92 -7.79 15.22 14.86
CA CYS A 92 -7.46 13.89 14.35
C CYS A 92 -7.42 12.75 15.37
N GLY A 93 -7.61 13.00 16.64
CA GLY A 93 -7.82 11.95 17.68
C GLY A 93 -6.74 10.85 17.80
N VAL A 94 -5.65 10.96 17.07
CA VAL A 94 -4.56 9.99 17.03
C VAL A 94 -3.39 10.62 17.76
N GLY A 95 -3.28 10.37 19.05
CA GLY A 95 -2.17 10.61 19.95
C GLY A 95 -1.22 11.77 19.62
N ASN A 96 -1.72 13.01 19.59
CA ASN A 96 -0.95 14.11 19.06
C ASN A 96 -0.43 15.07 20.12
N THR A 97 0.87 15.38 20.04
CA THR A 97 1.58 16.35 20.88
C THR A 97 2.10 17.57 20.10
N GLY A 98 1.88 17.66 18.79
CA GLY A 98 2.44 18.70 17.93
C GLY A 98 1.50 19.87 17.62
N ASN A 99 2.02 20.87 16.90
CA ASN A 99 1.28 22.08 16.48
C ASN A 99 0.25 21.81 15.35
N ASN A 100 0.27 20.62 14.73
CA ASN A 100 -0.73 20.16 13.78
C ASN A 100 -1.17 18.74 14.17
N PRO A 101 -2.41 18.56 14.64
CA PRO A 101 -2.88 17.30 15.17
C PRO A 101 -2.97 16.17 14.16
N CYS A 102 -3.02 16.47 12.87
CA CYS A 102 -3.12 15.48 11.81
C CYS A 102 -1.80 15.21 11.09
N ALA A 103 -0.71 15.79 11.58
CA ALA A 103 0.63 15.54 11.07
C ALA A 103 1.52 15.11 12.24
N VAL A 104 1.78 13.81 12.33
CA VAL A 104 2.61 13.22 13.38
C VAL A 104 3.82 12.58 12.71
N ASN A 105 5.01 12.93 13.21
CA ASN A 105 6.25 12.27 12.85
C ASN A 105 6.44 11.05 13.75
N GLY A 106 6.48 9.86 13.16
CA GLY A 106 6.75 8.61 13.88
C GLY A 106 8.19 8.57 14.41
N SER A 107 8.39 8.05 15.61
CA SER A 107 9.73 7.91 16.17
C SER A 107 10.44 6.67 15.62
N GLY A 108 11.70 6.82 15.19
CA GLY A 108 12.49 5.71 14.66
C GLY A 108 11.93 5.18 13.33
N SER A 109 11.49 3.93 13.30
CA SER A 109 10.86 3.30 12.13
C SER A 109 9.32 3.29 12.20
N ALA A 110 8.74 3.94 13.21
CA ALA A 110 7.28 4.05 13.33
C ALA A 110 6.69 4.88 12.17
N ALA A 111 5.47 4.54 11.77
CA ALA A 111 4.79 5.22 10.69
C ALA A 111 4.29 6.61 11.11
N ASP A 112 4.31 7.53 10.16
CA ASP A 112 3.73 8.85 10.30
C ASP A 112 2.21 8.82 10.18
N VAL A 113 1.58 9.93 10.59
CA VAL A 113 0.18 10.24 10.33
C VAL A 113 0.11 11.53 9.53
N VAL A 114 -0.73 11.58 8.50
CA VAL A 114 -0.96 12.78 7.70
C VAL A 114 -2.45 13.02 7.49
N GLY A 115 -2.91 14.25 7.71
CA GLY A 115 -4.28 14.65 7.46
C GLY A 115 -4.38 15.85 6.53
N PHE A 116 -5.36 15.82 5.61
CA PHE A 116 -5.64 16.87 4.66
C PHE A 116 -7.04 17.40 4.85
N THR A 117 -7.17 18.74 4.82
CA THR A 117 -8.46 19.43 4.97
C THR A 117 -8.92 19.97 3.61
N PHE A 118 -10.16 19.68 3.26
CA PHE A 118 -10.79 20.20 2.04
C PHE A 118 -12.31 20.06 2.12
N GLU A 119 -13.02 20.68 1.19
CA GLU A 119 -14.42 20.43 0.94
C GLU A 119 -14.54 19.30 -0.10
N PRO A 120 -15.13 18.13 0.23
CA PRO A 120 -15.23 17.04 -0.72
C PRO A 120 -16.09 17.44 -1.92
N PRO A 121 -15.73 17.03 -3.14
CA PRO A 121 -16.57 17.24 -4.32
C PRO A 121 -17.85 16.42 -4.19
N VAL A 122 -18.94 16.93 -4.84
CA VAL A 122 -20.18 16.18 -4.97
C VAL A 122 -20.00 15.14 -6.07
N ILE A 123 -20.12 13.87 -5.72
CA ILE A 123 -20.07 12.73 -6.64
C ILE A 123 -21.38 11.95 -6.42
N ASP A 124 -22.13 11.71 -7.51
CA ASP A 124 -23.43 11.03 -7.46
C ASP A 124 -24.41 11.64 -6.42
N GLY A 125 -24.44 12.97 -6.36
CA GLY A 125 -25.31 13.73 -5.47
C GLY A 125 -24.92 13.76 -3.99
N ALA A 126 -23.75 13.23 -3.61
CA ALA A 126 -23.26 13.23 -2.25
C ALA A 126 -21.78 13.61 -2.14
N LYS A 127 -21.40 14.30 -1.06
CA LYS A 127 -20.01 14.47 -0.64
C LYS A 127 -19.59 13.25 0.18
N ARG A 128 -18.40 12.72 -0.08
CA ARG A 128 -17.90 11.54 0.64
C ARG A 128 -16.50 11.79 1.18
N ASP A 129 -16.24 11.16 2.33
CA ASP A 129 -14.91 11.12 2.93
C ASP A 129 -14.04 9.99 2.34
N CYS A 130 -12.82 9.83 2.84
CA CYS A 130 -11.89 8.77 2.43
C CYS A 130 -12.36 7.34 2.74
N ALA A 131 -13.31 7.17 3.64
CA ALA A 131 -13.92 5.90 4.00
C ALA A 131 -15.22 5.65 3.23
N GLY A 132 -15.65 6.58 2.36
CA GLY A 132 -16.90 6.52 1.59
C GLY A 132 -18.14 6.97 2.37
N ALA A 133 -18.01 7.41 3.63
CA ALA A 133 -19.11 7.93 4.40
C ALA A 133 -19.61 9.28 3.85
N VAL A 134 -20.92 9.51 3.91
CA VAL A 134 -21.53 10.76 3.45
C VAL A 134 -21.16 11.90 4.40
N VAL A 135 -20.61 12.96 3.84
CA VAL A 135 -20.30 14.19 4.58
C VAL A 135 -21.49 15.14 4.42
N PRO A 136 -22.07 15.66 5.52
CA PRO A 136 -23.16 16.63 5.44
C PRO A 136 -22.76 17.87 4.64
N ASP A 137 -23.73 18.48 3.95
CA ASP A 137 -23.51 19.70 3.19
C ASP A 137 -22.92 20.83 4.04
N ASN A 138 -22.05 21.64 3.41
CA ASN A 138 -21.31 22.76 4.03
C ASN A 138 -20.25 22.37 5.06
N ASN A 139 -19.90 21.08 5.19
CA ASN A 139 -18.85 20.65 6.09
C ASN A 139 -17.52 20.45 5.34
N LEU A 140 -16.46 20.96 5.93
CA LEU A 140 -15.10 20.62 5.59
C LEU A 140 -14.73 19.30 6.24
N VAL A 141 -14.04 18.44 5.53
CA VAL A 141 -13.55 17.17 6.03
C VAL A 141 -12.05 17.23 6.28
N VAL A 142 -11.60 16.48 7.26
CA VAL A 142 -10.19 16.12 7.43
C VAL A 142 -10.06 14.63 7.20
N ASN A 143 -9.37 14.23 6.14
CA ASN A 143 -9.00 12.84 5.89
C ASN A 143 -7.62 12.57 6.47
N ALA A 144 -7.54 11.76 7.51
CA ALA A 144 -6.29 11.36 8.17
C ALA A 144 -5.90 9.94 7.77
N PHE A 145 -4.71 9.80 7.21
CA PHE A 145 -4.12 8.53 6.79
C PHE A 145 -3.07 8.07 7.80
N TYR A 146 -3.09 6.80 8.14
CA TYR A 146 -2.20 6.19 9.12
C TYR A 146 -2.05 4.69 8.86
N ILE A 147 -1.13 4.04 9.55
CA ILE A 147 -0.97 2.59 9.45
C ILE A 147 -1.77 1.90 10.55
N ILE A 148 -2.63 0.99 10.16
CA ILE A 148 -3.31 0.06 11.06
C ILE A 148 -2.42 -1.17 11.19
N PRO A 149 -1.95 -1.50 12.40
CA PRO A 149 -1.07 -2.66 12.58
C PRO A 149 -1.80 -3.97 12.25
N ALA A 150 -1.02 -5.01 12.00
CA ALA A 150 -1.52 -6.37 11.88
C ALA A 150 -2.15 -6.82 13.20
N ASP A 151 -3.20 -7.63 13.11
CA ASP A 151 -3.90 -8.24 14.24
C ASP A 151 -4.20 -9.72 13.96
N ALA A 152 -4.86 -10.41 14.90
CA ALA A 152 -5.18 -11.84 14.77
C ALA A 152 -6.08 -12.18 13.57
N ASN A 153 -6.91 -11.24 13.11
CA ASN A 153 -7.83 -11.43 11.97
C ASN A 153 -7.22 -10.92 10.66
N ASN A 154 -6.24 -10.00 10.75
CA ASN A 154 -5.59 -9.34 9.63
C ASN A 154 -4.07 -9.47 9.78
N PRO A 155 -3.45 -10.49 9.18
CA PRO A 155 -2.03 -10.83 9.42
C PRO A 155 -1.03 -9.85 8.80
N THR A 156 -1.51 -8.81 8.11
CA THR A 156 -0.68 -7.74 7.54
C THR A 156 -1.15 -6.38 8.04
N ALA A 157 -0.22 -5.44 8.17
CA ALA A 157 -0.55 -4.05 8.38
C ALA A 157 -1.27 -3.48 7.14
N ALA A 158 -1.99 -2.38 7.31
CA ALA A 158 -2.74 -1.75 6.23
C ALA A 158 -2.67 -0.23 6.29
N LEU A 159 -2.79 0.43 5.13
CA LEU A 159 -3.14 1.83 5.09
C LEU A 159 -4.58 1.99 5.59
N GLY A 160 -4.75 2.78 6.65
CA GLY A 160 -6.03 3.17 7.18
C GLY A 160 -6.37 4.62 6.87
N CYS A 161 -7.65 4.92 6.84
CA CYS A 161 -8.15 6.28 6.84
C CYS A 161 -9.22 6.46 7.90
N LYS A 162 -9.19 7.62 8.56
CA LYS A 162 -10.24 8.11 9.45
C LYS A 162 -10.55 9.55 9.09
N SER A 163 -11.81 9.88 9.03
CA SER A 163 -12.24 11.22 8.67
C SER A 163 -12.91 11.93 9.84
N PHE A 164 -12.81 13.26 9.84
CA PHE A 164 -13.34 14.13 10.85
C PHE A 164 -14.04 15.33 10.20
N ASN A 165 -15.09 15.79 10.82
CA ASN A 165 -15.70 17.07 10.51
C ASN A 165 -14.77 18.19 11.02
N ARG A 166 -14.34 19.06 10.13
CA ARG A 166 -13.40 20.15 10.47
C ARG A 166 -13.99 21.15 11.46
N THR A 167 -15.28 21.40 11.38
CA THR A 167 -15.96 22.41 12.21
C THR A 167 -16.29 21.92 13.61
N THR A 168 -16.77 20.66 13.71
CA THR A 168 -17.23 20.09 15.00
C THR A 168 -16.18 19.22 15.66
N ASN A 169 -15.09 18.91 14.98
CA ASN A 169 -14.06 17.94 15.39
C ASN A 169 -14.59 16.52 15.64
N ALA A 170 -15.83 16.24 15.27
CA ALA A 170 -16.41 14.93 15.40
C ALA A 170 -15.87 13.96 14.35
N ALA A 171 -15.61 12.73 14.74
CA ALA A 171 -15.29 11.68 13.79
C ALA A 171 -16.50 11.38 12.91
N LEU A 172 -16.30 11.38 11.59
CA LEU A 172 -17.31 10.99 10.60
C LEU A 172 -17.30 9.49 10.37
N SER A 173 -16.14 8.86 10.55
CA SER A 173 -15.95 7.42 10.42
C SER A 173 -15.16 6.85 11.59
N ALA A 174 -15.33 5.56 11.87
CA ALA A 174 -14.60 4.85 12.93
C ALA A 174 -13.12 4.59 12.59
N GLY A 175 -12.73 4.83 11.36
CA GLY A 175 -11.45 4.42 10.79
C GLY A 175 -11.60 3.10 10.03
N GLN A 176 -11.10 3.07 8.81
CA GLN A 176 -11.27 1.95 7.90
C GLN A 176 -9.94 1.55 7.29
N ARG A 177 -9.73 0.24 7.14
CA ARG A 177 -8.64 -0.31 6.34
C ARG A 177 -8.95 -0.05 4.86
N LEU A 178 -8.03 0.59 4.15
CA LEU A 178 -8.17 0.88 2.72
C LEU A 178 -7.41 -0.12 1.88
N ILE A 179 -6.13 -0.32 2.18
CA ILE A 179 -5.22 -1.18 1.41
C ILE A 179 -4.39 -2.02 2.37
N ASP A 180 -4.49 -3.33 2.23
CA ASP A 180 -3.67 -4.28 2.99
C ASP A 180 -2.23 -4.35 2.46
N GLY A 181 -1.32 -4.82 3.31
CA GLY A 181 0.07 -4.98 2.94
C GLY A 181 0.85 -3.67 2.87
N ILE A 182 0.48 -2.66 3.66
CA ILE A 182 1.24 -1.42 3.81
C ILE A 182 1.84 -1.37 5.21
N ASP A 183 3.16 -1.55 5.31
CA ASP A 183 3.88 -1.66 6.58
C ASP A 183 4.25 -0.31 7.18
N SER A 184 4.49 0.71 6.37
CA SER A 184 4.89 2.05 6.84
C SER A 184 4.44 3.15 5.89
N LEU A 185 4.22 4.32 6.45
CA LEU A 185 3.94 5.59 5.79
C LEU A 185 4.90 6.61 6.38
N GLN A 186 5.60 7.38 5.51
CA GLN A 186 6.48 8.46 5.92
C GLN A 186 6.18 9.70 5.09
N VAL A 187 6.23 10.89 5.71
CA VAL A 187 5.82 12.14 5.07
C VAL A 187 6.79 13.27 5.41
N LEU A 188 7.31 13.92 4.38
CA LEU A 188 8.05 15.16 4.51
C LEU A 188 7.24 16.32 3.93
N TYR A 189 7.33 17.47 4.60
CA TYR A 189 6.64 18.70 4.26
C TYR A 189 7.59 19.66 3.58
N GLY A 190 7.27 20.05 2.35
CA GLY A 190 8.03 21.02 1.57
C GLY A 190 7.62 22.43 1.93
N ILE A 191 8.55 23.18 2.51
CA ILE A 191 8.33 24.54 3.02
C ILE A 191 8.90 25.57 2.05
N ASP A 192 8.14 26.66 1.82
CA ASP A 192 8.62 27.90 1.23
C ASP A 192 9.17 28.81 2.33
N THR A 193 10.48 28.83 2.49
CA THR A 193 11.15 29.69 3.48
C THR A 193 11.17 31.16 3.07
N GLY A 194 11.07 31.45 1.75
CA GLY A 194 11.04 32.82 1.21
C GLY A 194 9.67 33.50 1.35
N GLY A 195 8.59 32.73 1.46
CA GLY A 195 7.25 33.20 1.79
C GLY A 195 6.42 33.77 0.64
N ASN A 196 6.92 33.87 -0.58
CA ASN A 196 6.20 34.49 -1.69
C ASN A 196 6.31 33.73 -3.03
N SER A 197 7.10 32.67 -3.09
CA SER A 197 7.40 31.98 -4.36
C SER A 197 6.56 30.74 -4.61
N GLN A 198 5.84 30.23 -3.59
CA GLN A 198 5.19 28.91 -3.61
C GLN A 198 6.15 27.79 -4.08
N SER A 199 7.44 28.02 -3.87
CA SER A 199 8.53 27.14 -4.28
C SER A 199 9.14 26.47 -3.07
N VAL A 200 9.32 25.16 -3.14
CA VAL A 200 9.93 24.40 -2.04
C VAL A 200 11.42 24.68 -1.97
N ASN A 201 11.88 25.15 -0.80
CA ASN A 201 13.29 25.33 -0.50
C ASN A 201 13.84 24.20 0.39
N GLN A 202 12.98 23.63 1.23
CA GLN A 202 13.37 22.62 2.20
C GLN A 202 12.26 21.60 2.43
N TYR A 203 12.63 20.31 2.62
CA TYR A 203 11.73 19.27 3.10
C TYR A 203 12.08 18.93 4.54
N VAL A 204 11.08 18.91 5.41
CA VAL A 204 11.22 18.61 6.84
C VAL A 204 10.13 17.68 7.33
N SER A 205 10.39 16.95 8.42
CA SER A 205 9.40 16.17 9.15
C SER A 205 8.38 17.06 9.87
N ALA A 206 7.23 16.50 10.26
CA ALA A 206 6.12 17.23 10.87
C ALA A 206 6.51 18.02 12.12
N ASP A 207 7.38 17.48 12.95
CA ASP A 207 7.88 18.09 14.19
C ASP A 207 8.76 19.31 13.95
N ARG A 208 9.36 19.44 12.75
CA ARG A 208 10.22 20.56 12.34
C ARG A 208 9.49 21.65 11.54
N VAL A 209 8.20 21.50 11.30
CA VAL A 209 7.40 22.52 10.63
C VAL A 209 7.08 23.64 11.60
N SER A 210 7.76 24.77 11.48
CA SER A 210 7.54 25.95 12.33
C SER A 210 6.28 26.74 11.93
N ASN A 211 5.93 26.76 10.64
CA ASN A 211 4.76 27.48 10.12
C ASN A 211 4.07 26.65 9.03
N TRP A 212 2.92 26.09 9.37
CA TRP A 212 2.10 25.26 8.48
C TRP A 212 1.51 26.04 7.30
N GLY A 213 1.36 27.36 7.43
CA GLY A 213 0.93 28.22 6.31
C GLY A 213 1.97 28.38 5.20
N ARG A 214 3.20 27.90 5.41
CA ARG A 214 4.28 27.90 4.41
C ARG A 214 4.54 26.53 3.79
N VAL A 215 3.76 25.53 4.14
CA VAL A 215 3.87 24.21 3.53
C VAL A 215 3.18 24.25 2.17
N VAL A 216 3.94 24.09 1.10
CA VAL A 216 3.46 24.18 -0.29
C VAL A 216 3.46 22.82 -1.00
N SER A 217 4.07 21.80 -0.41
CA SER A 217 4.06 20.45 -0.96
C SER A 217 4.23 19.39 0.12
N VAL A 218 3.94 18.13 -0.23
CA VAL A 218 4.29 16.96 0.58
C VAL A 218 5.02 15.94 -0.28
N ARG A 219 6.01 15.26 0.32
CA ARG A 219 6.63 14.06 -0.22
C ARG A 219 6.22 12.89 0.64
N ILE A 220 5.66 11.86 0.03
CA ILE A 220 5.04 10.73 0.69
C ILE A 220 5.76 9.47 0.25
N ALA A 221 6.13 8.63 1.19
CA ALA A 221 6.66 7.29 0.93
C ALA A 221 5.84 6.24 1.68
N VAL A 222 5.52 5.14 1.01
CA VAL A 222 4.89 3.97 1.61
C VAL A 222 5.77 2.74 1.39
N LEU A 223 5.79 1.85 2.38
CA LEU A 223 6.41 0.53 2.27
C LEU A 223 5.30 -0.49 2.07
N ALA A 224 5.20 -1.03 0.87
CA ALA A 224 4.27 -2.11 0.58
C ALA A 224 4.94 -3.48 0.72
N ASN A 225 4.18 -4.48 1.16
CA ASN A 225 4.59 -5.89 1.22
C ASN A 225 3.72 -6.77 0.32
N SER A 226 4.17 -8.00 0.07
CA SER A 226 3.51 -8.96 -0.83
C SER A 226 2.24 -9.59 -0.27
N VAL A 227 1.78 -9.20 0.94
CA VAL A 227 0.68 -9.82 1.69
C VAL A 227 0.95 -11.30 1.97
N ASP A 228 1.18 -12.09 0.94
CA ASP A 228 1.51 -13.51 1.03
C ASP A 228 2.99 -13.72 1.37
N VAL A 229 3.25 -14.75 2.17
CA VAL A 229 4.62 -15.21 2.46
C VAL A 229 5.15 -15.97 1.25
N LEU A 230 6.37 -15.64 0.83
CA LEU A 230 7.02 -16.27 -0.32
C LEU A 230 7.84 -17.50 0.10
N ASN A 231 7.88 -18.49 -0.78
CA ASN A 231 8.74 -19.64 -0.64
C ASN A 231 9.48 -19.90 -1.99
N PRO A 232 10.83 -19.75 -2.05
CA PRO A 232 11.71 -19.39 -0.94
C PRO A 232 11.49 -17.96 -0.43
N ALA A 233 11.72 -17.76 0.87
CA ALA A 233 11.63 -16.44 1.48
C ALA A 233 12.66 -15.47 0.87
N PRO A 234 12.30 -14.19 0.65
CA PRO A 234 13.25 -13.20 0.17
C PRO A 234 14.36 -12.95 1.22
N VAL A 235 15.52 -12.53 0.75
CA VAL A 235 16.62 -12.14 1.62
C VAL A 235 16.21 -10.92 2.45
N GLN A 236 16.47 -10.97 3.76
CA GLN A 236 16.21 -9.85 4.66
C GLN A 236 16.99 -8.61 4.21
N ARG A 237 16.32 -7.46 4.17
CA ARG A 237 16.86 -6.17 3.74
C ARG A 237 16.39 -5.06 4.66
N ASN A 238 17.17 -3.98 4.70
CA ASN A 238 16.76 -2.72 5.29
C ASN A 238 16.10 -1.85 4.22
N TYR A 239 14.94 -1.31 4.54
CA TYR A 239 14.19 -0.40 3.67
C TYR A 239 14.26 1.01 4.27
N TYR A 240 14.64 1.97 3.45
CA TYR A 240 14.81 3.37 3.84
C TYR A 240 13.65 4.18 3.27
N LEU A 241 12.88 4.79 4.14
CA LEU A 241 11.75 5.65 3.79
C LEU A 241 12.05 7.07 4.26
N LEU A 242 12.31 7.96 3.33
CA LEU A 242 12.58 9.37 3.60
C LEU A 242 13.60 9.59 4.74
N ASP A 243 13.17 10.16 5.86
CA ASP A 243 14.02 10.46 7.03
C ASP A 243 13.87 9.46 8.19
N ALA A 244 13.00 8.46 8.05
CA ALA A 244 12.81 7.44 9.07
C ALA A 244 14.02 6.51 9.23
N ALA A 245 14.17 5.92 10.42
CA ALA A 245 15.11 4.84 10.63
C ALA A 245 14.78 3.63 9.72
N PRO A 246 15.79 2.82 9.36
CA PRO A 246 15.55 1.69 8.46
C PRO A 246 14.53 0.72 9.01
N PHE A 247 13.56 0.35 8.19
CA PHE A 247 12.62 -0.73 8.49
C PHE A 247 13.20 -2.07 8.06
N SER A 248 13.16 -3.07 8.93
CA SER A 248 13.55 -4.44 8.60
C SER A 248 12.54 -5.45 9.15
N SER A 249 12.33 -6.53 8.44
CA SER A 249 11.45 -7.62 8.85
C SER A 249 11.96 -8.94 8.27
N ASN A 250 11.72 -10.03 9.00
CA ASN A 250 12.08 -11.39 8.60
C ASN A 250 10.83 -12.29 8.60
N ASP A 251 9.78 -11.84 7.94
CA ASP A 251 8.48 -12.52 7.89
C ASP A 251 8.23 -13.26 6.57
N GLY A 252 9.24 -13.35 5.72
CA GLY A 252 9.16 -14.04 4.43
C GLY A 252 8.37 -13.29 3.36
N ARG A 253 8.01 -12.01 3.55
CA ARG A 253 7.33 -11.18 2.57
C ARG A 253 8.30 -10.32 1.77
N ALA A 254 8.04 -10.18 0.48
CA ALA A 254 8.74 -9.18 -0.33
C ALA A 254 8.22 -7.78 -0.02
N ARG A 255 9.08 -6.77 -0.14
CA ARG A 255 8.75 -5.37 0.13
C ARG A 255 9.34 -4.44 -0.91
N GLN A 256 8.64 -3.33 -1.14
CA GLN A 256 9.10 -2.26 -2.01
C GLN A 256 8.65 -0.90 -1.48
N VAL A 257 9.52 0.09 -1.61
CA VAL A 257 9.21 1.49 -1.27
C VAL A 257 8.64 2.18 -2.51
N PHE A 258 7.52 2.86 -2.33
CA PHE A 258 6.90 3.72 -3.33
C PHE A 258 6.92 5.15 -2.82
N THR A 259 7.27 6.10 -3.67
CA THR A 259 7.39 7.51 -3.29
C THR A 259 6.73 8.41 -4.31
N THR A 260 6.06 9.46 -3.83
CA THR A 260 5.50 10.53 -4.67
C THR A 260 5.67 11.89 -4.01
N THR A 261 5.57 12.94 -4.81
CA THR A 261 5.57 14.32 -4.31
C THR A 261 4.36 15.04 -4.90
N VAL A 262 3.59 15.72 -4.04
CA VAL A 262 2.40 16.47 -4.40
C VAL A 262 2.59 17.92 -4.03
N GLN A 263 2.45 18.83 -4.99
CA GLN A 263 2.37 20.26 -4.74
C GLN A 263 0.91 20.67 -4.55
N PHE A 264 0.64 21.46 -3.51
CA PHE A 264 -0.70 22.01 -3.26
C PHE A 264 -1.02 23.11 -4.27
N LYS A 265 -2.25 23.09 -4.78
CA LYS A 265 -2.74 24.07 -5.75
C LYS A 265 -3.71 25.07 -5.14
N ASN A 266 -4.27 24.73 -3.99
CA ASN A 266 -5.30 25.51 -3.30
C ASN A 266 -4.71 26.14 -2.02
N LEU A 267 -3.69 27.00 -2.21
CA LEU A 267 -2.97 27.71 -1.14
C LEU A 267 -3.47 29.13 -1.00
#